data_b4ef3c0a1d7295e29838b7ce760a7533
#
_entry.id   b4ef3c0a1d7295e29838b7ce760a7533
#
_cell.length_a   1.000
_cell.length_b   1.000
_cell.length_c   1.000
_cell.angle_alpha   90.00
_cell.angle_beta   90.00
_cell.angle_gamma   90.00
#
_symmetry.space_group_name_H-M   'P 1'
#
loop_
_entity.id
_entity.type
_entity.pdbx_description
1 polymer ?
#
loop_
_entity_poly.entity_id
_entity_poly.type
_entity_poly.pdbx_seq_one_letter_code
_entity_poly.pdbx_strand_id
1 'polypeptide(L)'
;INIINAFRQLHRAGKSYQDLNDGGFFIDTKTGDVLVCDCDNIAPEGYNFGIGGKPGYMAPEVVRGIAKPDVQTDKYSLGVVLFKLLFRGDPLEGEKVVKSVCLTEESELLHYGKDAVFVFDPDNDTNRPVRGIHDNVIKLWPIYPSYIRNAFTDLFTNGIKKPNKRLIENEWQKLFVRLRSEIIPCVCGR
;
A
#
# COMPACT_ATOMS: atom_id res chain seq x y z
N ILE A 1 7.22 -10.64 3.36
CA ILE A 1 8.34 -10.93 2.45
C ILE A 1 7.83 -11.69 1.21
N ASN A 2 7.05 -12.78 1.38
CA ASN A 2 6.62 -13.62 0.27
C ASN A 2 5.73 -12.91 -0.75
N ILE A 3 4.83 -12.02 -0.31
CA ILE A 3 4.07 -11.13 -1.24
C ILE A 3 5.04 -10.30 -2.09
N ILE A 4 6.03 -9.66 -1.47
CA ILE A 4 7.02 -8.84 -2.18
C ILE A 4 7.77 -9.69 -3.22
N ASN A 5 8.13 -10.91 -2.88
CA ASN A 5 8.80 -11.84 -3.79
C ASN A 5 7.92 -12.22 -4.99
N ALA A 6 6.62 -12.47 -4.77
CA ALA A 6 5.68 -12.79 -5.83
C ALA A 6 5.58 -11.64 -6.85
N PHE A 7 5.41 -10.40 -6.37
CA PHE A 7 5.36 -9.22 -7.25
C PHE A 7 6.69 -8.94 -7.95
N ARG A 8 7.82 -9.17 -7.27
CA ARG A 8 9.13 -9.07 -7.91
C ARG A 8 9.29 -10.05 -9.10
N GLN A 9 8.80 -11.29 -8.95
CA GLN A 9 8.84 -12.27 -10.04
C GLN A 9 7.92 -11.86 -11.19
N LEU A 10 6.70 -11.39 -10.88
CA LEU A 10 5.74 -10.92 -11.86
C LEU A 10 6.30 -9.76 -12.69
N HIS A 11 6.81 -8.72 -12.03
CA HIS A 11 7.37 -7.55 -12.71
C HIS A 11 8.64 -7.87 -13.50
N ARG A 12 9.49 -8.80 -13.01
CA ARG A 12 10.65 -9.30 -13.77
C ARG A 12 10.26 -10.06 -15.02
N ALA A 13 9.10 -10.70 -15.02
CA ALA A 13 8.54 -11.36 -16.20
C ALA A 13 7.88 -10.37 -17.19
N GLY A 14 8.02 -9.06 -16.98
CA GLY A 14 7.43 -8.01 -17.82
C GLY A 14 5.91 -7.96 -17.75
N LYS A 15 5.34 -8.26 -16.59
CA LYS A 15 3.90 -8.25 -16.36
C LYS A 15 3.53 -7.35 -15.20
N SER A 16 2.32 -6.77 -15.23
CA SER A 16 1.69 -6.03 -14.14
C SER A 16 0.42 -6.74 -13.67
N TYR A 17 0.08 -6.60 -12.39
CA TYR A 17 -1.09 -7.24 -11.78
C TYR A 17 -2.37 -6.42 -11.98
N GLN A 18 -2.26 -5.11 -11.88
CA GLN A 18 -3.25 -4.07 -12.22
C GLN A 18 -4.46 -3.93 -11.27
N ASP A 19 -4.82 -4.94 -10.49
CA ASP A 19 -5.88 -4.87 -9.47
C ASP A 19 -5.40 -5.41 -8.11
N LEU A 20 -4.23 -4.96 -7.69
CA LEU A 20 -3.65 -5.39 -6.43
C LEU A 20 -4.43 -4.84 -5.23
N ASN A 21 -5.01 -5.73 -4.45
CA ASN A 21 -5.76 -5.42 -3.23
C ASN A 21 -5.65 -6.57 -2.21
N ASP A 22 -6.26 -6.42 -1.03
CA ASP A 22 -6.19 -7.39 0.07
C ASP A 22 -6.95 -8.71 -0.19
N GLY A 23 -7.86 -8.74 -1.15
CA GLY A 23 -8.55 -9.96 -1.59
C GLY A 23 -7.74 -10.82 -2.56
N GLY A 24 -6.63 -10.29 -3.12
CA GLY A 24 -5.82 -10.96 -4.14
C GLY A 24 -4.85 -12.02 -3.63
N PHE A 25 -4.85 -12.38 -2.33
CA PHE A 25 -3.96 -13.42 -1.79
C PHE A 25 -4.55 -14.25 -0.68
N PHE A 26 -4.13 -15.50 -0.61
CA PHE A 26 -4.22 -16.32 0.60
C PHE A 26 -2.84 -16.42 1.26
N ILE A 27 -2.81 -16.35 2.58
CA ILE A 27 -1.59 -16.45 3.38
C ILE A 27 -1.75 -17.61 4.35
N ASP A 28 -0.86 -18.60 4.26
CA ASP A 28 -0.73 -19.60 5.32
C ASP A 28 -0.02 -18.96 6.52
N THR A 29 -0.74 -18.74 7.58
CA THR A 29 -0.21 -18.07 8.79
C THR A 29 0.82 -18.90 9.55
N LYS A 30 0.96 -20.20 9.27
CA LYS A 30 1.96 -21.08 9.89
C LYS A 30 3.29 -21.03 9.17
N THR A 31 3.26 -21.08 7.83
CA THR A 31 4.47 -21.11 7.00
C THR A 31 4.84 -19.75 6.46
N GLY A 32 3.87 -18.83 6.36
CA GLY A 32 4.02 -17.54 5.69
C GLY A 32 3.95 -17.65 4.17
N ASP A 33 3.57 -18.81 3.63
CA ASP A 33 3.42 -19.00 2.20
C ASP A 33 2.26 -18.15 1.67
N VAL A 34 2.41 -17.68 0.44
CA VAL A 34 1.46 -16.79 -0.23
C VAL A 34 1.04 -17.42 -1.55
N LEU A 35 -0.26 -17.56 -1.72
CA LEU A 35 -0.89 -17.88 -3.00
C LEU A 35 -1.53 -16.59 -3.54
N VAL A 36 -1.05 -16.12 -4.68
CA VAL A 36 -1.65 -15.00 -5.40
C VAL A 36 -2.83 -15.55 -6.21
N CYS A 37 -3.98 -14.94 -6.04
CA CYS A 37 -5.25 -15.28 -6.68
C CYS A 37 -5.67 -14.17 -7.63
N ASP A 38 -6.80 -14.34 -8.30
CA ASP A 38 -7.40 -13.32 -9.17
C ASP A 38 -6.42 -12.83 -10.26
N CYS A 39 -5.80 -13.79 -10.93
CA CYS A 39 -4.76 -13.54 -11.92
C CYS A 39 -5.31 -13.11 -13.29
N ASP A 40 -6.61 -12.94 -13.43
CA ASP A 40 -7.28 -12.61 -14.72
C ASP A 40 -6.90 -11.20 -15.21
N ASN A 41 -6.45 -10.36 -14.30
CA ASN A 41 -6.05 -8.98 -14.55
C ASN A 41 -4.56 -8.82 -14.91
N ILE A 42 -3.79 -9.91 -14.84
CA ILE A 42 -2.36 -9.87 -15.17
C ILE A 42 -2.18 -9.61 -16.67
N ALA A 43 -1.51 -8.51 -16.99
CA ALA A 43 -1.22 -8.12 -18.36
C ALA A 43 0.28 -7.92 -18.61
N PRO A 44 0.75 -8.08 -19.86
CA PRO A 44 2.08 -7.61 -20.24
C PRO A 44 2.23 -6.10 -19.94
N GLU A 45 3.44 -5.66 -19.60
CA GLU A 45 3.72 -4.25 -19.36
C GLU A 45 3.29 -3.38 -20.55
N GLY A 46 2.60 -2.27 -20.27
CA GLY A 46 2.04 -1.38 -21.28
C GLY A 46 0.66 -1.78 -21.82
N TYR A 47 0.12 -2.93 -21.41
CA TYR A 47 -1.24 -3.34 -21.75
C TYR A 47 -2.18 -3.22 -20.55
N ASN A 48 -3.42 -2.81 -20.81
CA ASN A 48 -4.49 -2.78 -19.81
C ASN A 48 -5.80 -3.22 -20.47
N PHE A 49 -6.50 -4.14 -19.82
CA PHE A 49 -7.77 -4.70 -20.31
C PHE A 49 -9.01 -3.90 -19.87
N GLY A 50 -8.84 -2.62 -19.53
CA GLY A 50 -9.92 -1.75 -19.08
C GLY A 50 -10.17 -1.82 -17.58
N ILE A 51 -9.24 -2.39 -16.82
CA ILE A 51 -9.33 -2.56 -15.37
C ILE A 51 -8.71 -1.33 -14.71
N GLY A 52 -9.40 -0.78 -13.72
CA GLY A 52 -8.93 0.36 -12.92
C GLY A 52 -8.35 -0.05 -11.57
N GLY A 53 -8.86 -1.13 -10.99
CA GLY A 53 -8.52 -1.58 -9.64
C GLY A 53 -9.55 -1.17 -8.59
N LYS A 54 -9.32 -1.57 -7.33
CA LYS A 54 -10.17 -1.28 -6.18
C LYS A 54 -9.81 0.09 -5.58
N PRO A 55 -10.79 1.01 -5.36
CA PRO A 55 -10.58 2.25 -4.62
C PRO A 55 -9.83 2.02 -3.30
N GLY A 56 -8.96 2.97 -2.91
CA GLY A 56 -8.10 2.84 -1.73
C GLY A 56 -6.81 2.04 -1.95
N TYR A 57 -6.73 1.24 -3.03
CA TYR A 57 -5.49 0.54 -3.45
C TYR A 57 -4.88 1.12 -4.71
N MET A 58 -5.72 1.75 -5.55
CA MET A 58 -5.30 2.36 -6.80
C MET A 58 -4.33 3.51 -6.57
N ALA A 59 -3.31 3.61 -7.42
CA ALA A 59 -2.42 4.76 -7.41
C ALA A 59 -3.20 6.05 -7.78
N PRO A 60 -2.88 7.20 -7.16
CA PRO A 60 -3.63 8.44 -7.35
C PRO A 60 -3.74 8.90 -8.81
N GLU A 61 -2.74 8.62 -9.63
CA GLU A 61 -2.78 8.92 -11.07
C GLU A 61 -3.80 8.06 -11.83
N VAL A 62 -4.05 6.83 -11.37
CA VAL A 62 -5.09 5.95 -11.94
C VAL A 62 -6.47 6.43 -11.50
N VAL A 63 -6.64 6.75 -10.20
CA VAL A 63 -7.89 7.32 -9.68
C VAL A 63 -8.30 8.59 -10.43
N ARG A 64 -7.31 9.44 -10.79
CA ARG A 64 -7.54 10.65 -11.59
C ARG A 64 -7.79 10.39 -13.08
N GLY A 65 -7.64 9.16 -13.55
CA GLY A 65 -7.78 8.82 -14.97
C GLY A 65 -6.66 9.34 -15.88
N ILE A 66 -5.52 9.77 -15.32
CA ILE A 66 -4.37 10.28 -16.09
C ILE A 66 -3.32 9.23 -16.40
N ALA A 67 -3.41 8.07 -15.79
CA ALA A 67 -2.60 6.89 -16.08
C ALA A 67 -3.47 5.63 -16.09
N LYS A 68 -3.00 4.61 -16.80
CA LYS A 68 -3.56 3.25 -16.70
C LYS A 68 -2.73 2.43 -15.74
N PRO A 69 -3.30 1.38 -15.12
CA PRO A 69 -2.54 0.43 -14.31
C PRO A 69 -1.35 -0.18 -15.07
N ASP A 70 -0.21 -0.20 -14.42
CA ASP A 70 1.08 -0.70 -14.92
C ASP A 70 1.96 -1.16 -13.74
N VAL A 71 3.22 -1.53 -13.99
CA VAL A 71 4.19 -1.90 -12.94
C VAL A 71 4.42 -0.74 -11.94
N GLN A 72 4.37 0.52 -12.35
CA GLN A 72 4.59 1.65 -11.42
C GLN A 72 3.41 1.81 -10.46
N THR A 73 2.18 1.61 -10.96
CA THR A 73 0.98 1.66 -10.13
C THR A 73 0.89 0.44 -9.20
N ASP A 74 1.33 -0.75 -9.66
CA ASP A 74 1.45 -1.94 -8.82
C ASP A 74 2.40 -1.72 -7.62
N LYS A 75 3.50 -0.98 -7.79
CA LYS A 75 4.40 -0.61 -6.68
C LYS A 75 3.69 0.23 -5.61
N TYR A 76 2.80 1.12 -6.03
CA TYR A 76 1.99 1.89 -5.09
C TYR A 76 1.01 0.98 -4.34
N SER A 77 0.25 0.17 -5.08
CA SER A 77 -0.74 -0.76 -4.50
C SER A 77 -0.08 -1.79 -3.58
N LEU A 78 1.11 -2.28 -3.93
CA LEU A 78 1.92 -3.13 -3.05
C LEU A 78 2.25 -2.42 -1.73
N GLY A 79 2.65 -1.15 -1.79
CA GLY A 79 2.89 -0.35 -0.59
C GLY A 79 1.64 -0.18 0.27
N VAL A 80 0.45 0.01 -0.33
CA VAL A 80 -0.83 0.06 0.40
C VAL A 80 -1.09 -1.27 1.10
N VAL A 81 -0.93 -2.40 0.41
CA VAL A 81 -1.11 -3.73 1.00
C VAL A 81 -0.14 -3.96 2.17
N LEU A 82 1.13 -3.61 1.99
CA LEU A 82 2.15 -3.74 3.05
C LEU A 82 1.83 -2.85 4.25
N PHE A 83 1.35 -1.63 4.03
CA PHE A 83 0.92 -0.73 5.10
C PHE A 83 -0.25 -1.32 5.88
N LYS A 84 -1.30 -1.79 5.18
CA LYS A 84 -2.47 -2.42 5.81
C LYS A 84 -2.09 -3.66 6.62
N LEU A 85 -1.16 -4.49 6.13
CA LEU A 85 -0.66 -5.66 6.85
C LEU A 85 0.06 -5.29 8.15
N LEU A 86 0.88 -4.23 8.16
CA LEU A 86 1.64 -3.83 9.35
C LEU A 86 0.81 -3.00 10.34
N PHE A 87 0.00 -2.07 9.83
CA PHE A 87 -0.65 -1.05 10.66
C PHE A 87 -2.15 -1.28 10.85
N ARG A 88 -2.74 -2.27 10.15
CA ARG A 88 -4.16 -2.63 10.24
C ARG A 88 -5.10 -1.45 10.01
N GLY A 89 -4.78 -0.63 9.02
CA GLY A 89 -5.58 0.52 8.60
C GLY A 89 -5.09 1.07 7.27
N ASP A 90 -5.74 2.08 6.75
CA ASP A 90 -5.47 2.65 5.44
C ASP A 90 -4.47 3.82 5.53
N PRO A 91 -3.54 3.97 4.59
CA PRO A 91 -2.58 5.06 4.60
C PRO A 91 -3.18 6.44 4.26
N LEU A 92 -4.33 6.48 3.60
CA LEU A 92 -4.98 7.73 3.18
C LEU A 92 -6.30 8.02 3.90
N GLU A 93 -6.80 7.09 4.72
CA GLU A 93 -8.04 7.27 5.48
C GLU A 93 -7.74 7.81 6.88
N GLY A 94 -7.98 9.10 7.04
CA GLY A 94 -7.86 9.82 8.29
C GLY A 94 -9.04 10.76 8.50
N GLU A 95 -8.82 11.89 9.15
CA GLU A 95 -9.86 12.86 9.52
C GLU A 95 -10.64 13.38 8.30
N LYS A 96 -10.00 13.52 7.12
CA LYS A 96 -10.66 13.98 5.89
C LYS A 96 -11.75 13.01 5.44
N VAL A 97 -11.46 11.69 5.47
CA VAL A 97 -12.43 10.66 5.10
C VAL A 97 -13.54 10.54 6.14
N VAL A 98 -13.19 10.60 7.43
CA VAL A 98 -14.19 10.54 8.53
C VAL A 98 -15.18 11.70 8.46
N LYS A 99 -14.76 12.88 8.01
CA LYS A 99 -15.63 14.04 7.82
C LYS A 99 -16.56 13.92 6.59
N SER A 100 -16.29 13.01 5.69
CA SER A 100 -17.18 12.74 4.55
C SER A 100 -18.39 11.94 5.00
N VAL A 101 -19.58 12.42 4.70
CA VAL A 101 -20.85 11.77 5.11
C VAL A 101 -21.02 10.40 4.42
N CYS A 102 -20.55 10.27 3.18
CA CYS A 102 -20.51 9.03 2.42
C CYS A 102 -19.36 9.07 1.41
N LEU A 103 -18.84 7.90 1.05
CA LEU A 103 -17.89 7.75 -0.04
C LEU A 103 -18.68 7.64 -1.35
N THR A 104 -18.76 8.74 -2.08
CA THR A 104 -19.25 8.80 -3.46
C THR A 104 -18.05 8.74 -4.40
N GLU A 105 -18.27 8.45 -5.68
CA GLU A 105 -17.20 8.49 -6.70
C GLU A 105 -16.45 9.83 -6.70
N GLU A 106 -17.16 10.95 -6.48
CA GLU A 106 -16.53 12.26 -6.39
C GLU A 106 -15.65 12.39 -5.14
N SER A 107 -16.09 11.88 -3.98
CA SER A 107 -15.30 11.90 -2.75
C SER A 107 -14.10 10.94 -2.83
N GLU A 108 -14.25 9.79 -3.47
CA GLU A 108 -13.13 8.87 -3.73
C GLU A 108 -12.09 9.50 -4.66
N LEU A 109 -12.54 10.14 -5.76
CA LEU A 109 -11.66 10.91 -6.65
C LEU A 109 -10.91 12.01 -5.90
N LEU A 110 -11.54 12.65 -4.93
CA LEU A 110 -10.91 13.67 -4.10
C LEU A 110 -9.88 13.03 -3.16
N HIS A 111 -10.31 12.09 -2.32
CA HIS A 111 -9.49 11.55 -1.22
C HIS A 111 -8.34 10.66 -1.68
N TYR A 112 -8.55 9.85 -2.73
CA TYR A 112 -7.53 8.92 -3.22
C TYR A 112 -6.79 9.44 -4.47
N GLY A 113 -7.29 10.51 -5.10
CA GLY A 113 -6.73 11.03 -6.34
C GLY A 113 -6.18 12.45 -6.25
N LYS A 114 -7.08 13.43 -6.15
CA LYS A 114 -6.72 14.86 -6.29
C LYS A 114 -6.06 15.44 -5.03
N ASP A 115 -6.53 15.03 -3.86
CA ASP A 115 -6.11 15.55 -2.55
C ASP A 115 -5.75 14.39 -1.60
N ALA A 116 -5.02 13.42 -2.14
CA ALA A 116 -4.50 12.29 -1.39
C ALA A 116 -3.44 12.75 -0.39
N VAL A 117 -3.72 12.62 0.90
CA VAL A 117 -2.83 13.03 1.99
C VAL A 117 -2.57 11.85 2.91
N PHE A 118 -1.30 11.52 3.10
CA PHE A 118 -0.88 10.45 3.99
C PHE A 118 -1.24 10.77 5.45
N VAL A 119 -1.78 9.78 6.17
CA VAL A 119 -2.23 9.97 7.55
C VAL A 119 -1.11 10.37 8.53
N PHE A 120 0.16 10.13 8.19
CA PHE A 120 1.35 10.54 8.95
C PHE A 120 2.27 11.45 8.13
N ASP A 121 1.73 12.23 7.18
CA ASP A 121 2.51 13.19 6.42
C ASP A 121 3.16 14.20 7.38
N PRO A 122 4.51 14.35 7.38
CA PRO A 122 5.18 15.26 8.30
C PRO A 122 4.88 16.73 8.03
N ASP A 123 4.56 17.07 6.78
CA ASP A 123 4.36 18.44 6.31
C ASP A 123 2.87 18.82 6.17
N ASN A 124 1.95 17.85 6.32
CA ASN A 124 0.51 18.08 6.19
C ASN A 124 -0.27 17.29 7.24
N ASP A 125 -0.85 17.97 8.20
CA ASP A 125 -1.59 17.38 9.31
C ASP A 125 -3.11 17.30 9.10
N THR A 126 -3.61 17.69 7.94
CA THR A 126 -5.06 17.77 7.64
C THR A 126 -5.77 16.42 7.59
N ASN A 127 -5.03 15.32 7.53
CA ASN A 127 -5.59 13.95 7.43
C ASN A 127 -5.08 13.01 8.53
N ARG A 128 -4.90 13.52 9.76
CA ARG A 128 -4.42 12.70 10.88
C ARG A 128 -5.38 11.56 11.22
N PRO A 129 -4.87 10.43 11.74
CA PRO A 129 -5.72 9.36 12.23
C PRO A 129 -6.56 9.82 13.42
N VAL A 130 -7.83 9.43 13.46
CA VAL A 130 -8.80 9.81 14.49
C VAL A 130 -8.85 8.74 15.57
N ARG A 131 -8.70 9.12 16.84
CA ARG A 131 -8.83 8.22 18.00
C ARG A 131 -10.24 7.63 18.05
N GLY A 132 -10.34 6.37 18.43
CA GLY A 132 -11.59 5.61 18.47
C GLY A 132 -12.00 5.03 17.10
N ILE A 133 -11.44 5.53 15.99
CA ILE A 133 -11.67 5.01 14.62
C ILE A 133 -10.40 4.32 14.10
N HIS A 134 -9.25 5.02 14.15
CA HIS A 134 -7.98 4.55 13.59
C HIS A 134 -6.99 4.08 14.68
N ASP A 135 -7.49 3.52 15.78
CA ASP A 135 -6.66 3.17 16.94
C ASP A 135 -5.52 2.20 16.62
N ASN A 136 -5.73 1.27 15.68
CA ASN A 136 -4.66 0.35 15.27
C ASN A 136 -3.50 1.09 14.63
N VAL A 137 -3.77 1.99 13.69
CA VAL A 137 -2.75 2.79 13.00
C VAL A 137 -2.01 3.67 14.01
N ILE A 138 -2.73 4.34 14.92
CA ILE A 138 -2.14 5.19 15.95
C ILE A 138 -1.21 4.41 16.88
N LYS A 139 -1.65 3.21 17.31
CA LYS A 139 -0.88 2.37 18.25
C LYS A 139 0.31 1.70 17.59
N LEU A 140 0.15 1.24 16.35
CA LEU A 140 1.18 0.44 15.66
C LEU A 140 2.26 1.30 15.02
N TRP A 141 1.91 2.49 14.50
CA TRP A 141 2.88 3.36 13.82
C TRP A 141 4.16 3.64 14.62
N PRO A 142 4.11 4.06 15.90
CA PRO A 142 5.33 4.34 16.66
C PRO A 142 6.15 3.10 17.04
N ILE A 143 5.56 1.89 16.97
CA ILE A 143 6.25 0.64 17.32
C ILE A 143 7.28 0.25 16.26
N TYR A 144 7.00 0.55 14.98
CA TYR A 144 7.90 0.17 13.89
C TYR A 144 9.12 1.10 13.81
N PRO A 145 10.30 0.55 13.44
CA PRO A 145 11.53 1.32 13.28
C PRO A 145 11.38 2.48 12.28
N SER A 146 12.18 3.53 12.47
CA SER A 146 12.15 4.73 11.62
C SER A 146 12.35 4.43 10.14
N TYR A 147 13.21 3.47 9.79
CA TYR A 147 13.46 3.12 8.39
C TYR A 147 12.22 2.54 7.69
N ILE A 148 11.36 1.79 8.41
CA ILE A 148 10.06 1.32 7.90
C ILE A 148 9.10 2.49 7.74
N ARG A 149 8.97 3.33 8.79
CA ARG A 149 8.11 4.51 8.76
C ARG A 149 8.50 5.48 7.64
N ASN A 150 9.79 5.75 7.48
CA ASN A 150 10.31 6.62 6.44
C ASN A 150 10.01 6.09 5.03
N ALA A 151 10.11 4.77 4.81
CA ALA A 151 9.78 4.15 3.54
C ALA A 151 8.31 4.35 3.15
N PHE A 152 7.38 4.19 4.10
CA PHE A 152 5.96 4.48 3.87
C PHE A 152 5.69 5.99 3.74
N THR A 153 6.33 6.83 4.55
CA THR A 153 6.22 8.28 4.41
C THR A 153 6.65 8.72 3.02
N ASP A 154 7.80 8.25 2.52
CA ASP A 154 8.28 8.59 1.19
C ASP A 154 7.32 8.11 0.08
N LEU A 155 6.82 6.87 0.19
CA LEU A 155 5.87 6.34 -0.77
C LEU A 155 4.59 7.18 -0.85
N PHE A 156 4.00 7.52 0.30
CA PHE A 156 2.70 8.21 0.37
C PHE A 156 2.80 9.74 0.38
N THR A 157 4.00 10.30 0.21
CA THR A 157 4.23 11.74 -0.01
C THR A 157 4.91 11.99 -1.35
N ASN A 158 6.19 11.65 -1.50
CA ASN A 158 6.96 11.82 -2.73
C ASN A 158 6.51 10.86 -3.83
N GLY A 159 6.21 9.58 -3.49
CA GLY A 159 5.77 8.56 -4.43
C GLY A 159 4.41 8.82 -5.05
N ILE A 160 3.54 9.60 -4.39
CA ILE A 160 2.29 10.11 -4.98
C ILE A 160 2.59 11.13 -6.07
N LYS A 161 3.54 12.03 -5.83
CA LYS A 161 3.91 13.12 -6.75
C LYS A 161 4.83 12.66 -7.89
N LYS A 162 5.63 11.62 -7.63
CA LYS A 162 6.68 11.12 -8.54
C LYS A 162 6.64 9.58 -8.61
N PRO A 163 5.76 8.97 -9.42
CA PRO A 163 5.60 7.52 -9.52
C PRO A 163 6.91 6.75 -9.76
N ASN A 164 7.82 7.32 -10.56
CA ASN A 164 9.13 6.72 -10.86
C ASN A 164 10.12 6.70 -9.68
N LYS A 165 9.76 7.31 -8.54
CA LYS A 165 10.55 7.30 -7.30
C LYS A 165 10.03 6.30 -6.26
N ARG A 166 8.98 5.57 -6.57
CA ARG A 166 8.44 4.53 -5.68
C ARG A 166 9.45 3.43 -5.46
N LEU A 167 9.54 2.94 -4.23
CA LEU A 167 10.41 1.82 -3.87
C LEU A 167 10.09 0.60 -4.73
N ILE A 168 11.14 -0.03 -5.25
CA ILE A 168 11.02 -1.32 -5.95
C ILE A 168 10.96 -2.47 -4.95
N GLU A 169 10.53 -3.64 -5.40
CA GLU A 169 10.35 -4.85 -4.58
C GLU A 169 11.64 -5.26 -3.85
N ASN A 170 12.80 -5.10 -4.49
CA ASN A 170 14.09 -5.41 -3.87
C ASN A 170 14.39 -4.51 -2.65
N GLU A 171 13.99 -3.25 -2.69
CA GLU A 171 14.17 -2.31 -1.58
C GLU A 171 13.22 -2.67 -0.44
N TRP A 172 11.95 -2.91 -0.73
CA TRP A 172 10.99 -3.42 0.25
C TRP A 172 11.48 -4.72 0.89
N GLN A 173 11.99 -5.66 0.08
CA GLN A 173 12.52 -6.93 0.58
C GLN A 173 13.65 -6.72 1.58
N LYS A 174 14.62 -5.84 1.29
CA LYS A 174 15.72 -5.51 2.20
C LYS A 174 15.20 -4.98 3.53
N LEU A 175 14.24 -4.05 3.50
CA LEU A 175 13.63 -3.47 4.69
C LEU A 175 12.90 -4.53 5.54
N PHE A 176 12.12 -5.41 4.90
CA PHE A 176 11.36 -6.44 5.60
C PHE A 176 12.23 -7.60 6.10
N VAL A 177 13.31 -7.95 5.41
CA VAL A 177 14.30 -8.93 5.90
C VAL A 177 14.99 -8.37 7.14
N ARG A 178 15.41 -7.11 7.11
CA ARG A 178 15.98 -6.43 8.27
C ARG A 178 14.96 -6.38 9.41
N LEU A 179 13.72 -5.96 9.16
CA LEU A 179 12.68 -5.93 10.18
C LEU A 179 12.51 -7.31 10.84
N ARG A 180 12.44 -8.39 10.04
CA ARG A 180 12.33 -9.75 10.56
C ARG A 180 13.53 -10.14 11.45
N SER A 181 14.74 -9.73 11.09
CA SER A 181 15.96 -10.04 11.87
C SER A 181 16.04 -9.27 13.20
N GLU A 182 15.28 -8.19 13.35
CA GLU A 182 15.22 -7.36 14.56
C GLU A 182 14.09 -7.83 15.52
N ILE A 183 13.25 -8.79 15.10
CA ILE A 183 12.20 -9.35 15.96
C ILE A 183 12.83 -10.32 16.95
N ILE A 184 12.77 -9.98 18.23
CA ILE A 184 13.27 -10.80 19.32
C ILE A 184 12.07 -11.41 20.07
N PRO A 185 12.00 -12.74 20.23
CA PRO A 185 10.95 -13.36 21.04
C PRO A 185 10.97 -12.82 22.46
N CYS A 186 9.80 -12.45 22.99
CA CYS A 186 9.69 -12.07 24.39
C CYS A 186 9.95 -13.28 25.29
N VAL A 187 10.67 -13.08 26.41
CA VAL A 187 10.88 -14.12 27.43
C VAL A 187 9.55 -14.68 27.97
N CYS A 188 8.47 -13.92 27.91
CA CYS A 188 7.12 -14.36 28.29
C CYS A 188 6.42 -15.24 27.23
N GLY A 189 7.06 -15.52 26.09
CA GLY A 189 6.50 -16.36 25.02
C GLY A 189 5.36 -15.74 24.21
N ARG A 190 5.21 -14.41 24.26
CA ARG A 190 4.19 -13.67 23.48
C ARG A 190 4.81 -13.03 22.23
#